data_d8b5290117888b4b8a9b4e93deae71a3
#
_entry.id   d8b5290117888b4b8a9b4e93deae71a3
#
_cell.length_a   1.000
_cell.length_b   1.000
_cell.length_c   1.000
_cell.angle_alpha   90.00
_cell.angle_beta   90.00
_cell.angle_gamma   90.00
#
_symmetry.space_group_name_H-M   'P 1'
#
loop_
_entity.id
_entity.type
_entity.pdbx_description
1 polymer ?
#
loop_
_entity_poly.entity_id
_entity_poly.type
_entity_poly.pdbx_seq_one_letter_code
_entity_poly.pdbx_strand_id
1 'polypeptide(L)'
;SILCDADLVIVAVPIRLTSMVIRQLKQLPQSCILADVTSVKESPLYEMLKVHPGPVVGLHPMFGPDVTGLVKQTIITCDGRAPDKYHWLLEQFRVWGAKIYPVTAPEHDQAMAMVQVMRHFSTIAYGYHLMTEGADISQLVEMSSPIYRLELIMVGRLFAQDPILYTDIIFANPDNIAMMKRFAYRFLELLEDVEIGDKDAFVTMFNQVADWFGDYAEVFLQESKAMLLKANELKKH
;
A
#
# COMPACT_ATOMS: atom_id res chain seq x y z
N SER A 1 -10.46 -24.11 24.34
CA SER A 1 -9.85 -23.27 23.28
C SER A 1 -9.77 -21.84 23.75
N ILE A 2 -8.65 -21.16 23.57
CA ILE A 2 -8.47 -19.72 23.86
C ILE A 2 -9.58 -18.86 23.21
N LEU A 3 -10.08 -19.30 22.05
CA LEU A 3 -11.10 -18.56 21.29
C LEU A 3 -12.48 -18.51 21.95
N CYS A 4 -12.78 -19.44 22.88
CA CYS A 4 -14.10 -19.49 23.52
C CYS A 4 -14.35 -18.35 24.52
N ASP A 5 -13.29 -17.70 25.00
CA ASP A 5 -13.34 -16.62 25.99
C ASP A 5 -12.73 -15.31 25.46
N ALA A 6 -12.54 -15.22 24.14
CA ALA A 6 -11.93 -14.05 23.52
C ALA A 6 -12.95 -12.91 23.36
N ASP A 7 -12.58 -11.70 23.78
CA ASP A 7 -13.33 -10.46 23.53
C ASP A 7 -13.00 -9.86 22.17
N LEU A 8 -11.78 -10.11 21.67
CA LEU A 8 -11.27 -9.62 20.38
C LEU A 8 -10.38 -10.66 19.73
N VAL A 9 -10.65 -10.96 18.47
CA VAL A 9 -9.79 -11.79 17.61
C VAL A 9 -9.37 -10.97 16.40
N ILE A 10 -8.05 -10.83 16.21
CA ILE A 10 -7.46 -10.15 15.05
C ILE A 10 -6.77 -11.18 14.17
N VAL A 11 -7.22 -11.30 12.93
CA VAL A 11 -6.62 -12.17 11.91
C VAL A 11 -5.44 -11.41 11.28
N ALA A 12 -4.21 -11.86 11.60
CA ALA A 12 -2.95 -11.26 11.16
C ALA A 12 -2.06 -12.33 10.51
N VAL A 13 -2.57 -12.96 9.46
CA VAL A 13 -1.89 -14.02 8.71
C VAL A 13 -1.60 -13.56 7.27
N PRO A 14 -0.70 -14.20 6.51
CA PRO A 14 -0.49 -13.87 5.11
C PRO A 14 -1.78 -13.82 4.31
N ILE A 15 -1.88 -12.90 3.35
CA ILE A 15 -3.12 -12.62 2.57
C ILE A 15 -3.74 -13.89 2.02
N ARG A 16 -2.92 -14.76 1.41
CA ARG A 16 -3.37 -16.04 0.81
C ARG A 16 -4.01 -17.01 1.80
N LEU A 17 -3.73 -16.87 3.10
CA LEU A 17 -4.26 -17.75 4.16
C LEU A 17 -5.46 -17.12 4.87
N THR A 18 -5.71 -15.83 4.71
CA THR A 18 -6.70 -15.07 5.48
C THR A 18 -8.10 -15.67 5.39
N SER A 19 -8.62 -15.89 4.18
CA SER A 19 -9.97 -16.46 3.99
C SER A 19 -10.08 -17.87 4.56
N MET A 20 -9.02 -18.69 4.44
CA MET A 20 -9.00 -20.03 5.01
C MET A 20 -9.06 -20.01 6.52
N VAL A 21 -8.28 -19.14 7.16
CA VAL A 21 -8.27 -18.97 8.63
C VAL A 21 -9.62 -18.44 9.13
N ILE A 22 -10.16 -17.41 8.49
CA ILE A 22 -11.46 -16.84 8.84
C ILE A 22 -12.55 -17.91 8.83
N ARG A 23 -12.59 -18.78 7.82
CA ARG A 23 -13.60 -19.86 7.72
C ARG A 23 -13.54 -20.87 8.87
N GLN A 24 -12.44 -20.95 9.61
CA GLN A 24 -12.28 -21.81 10.78
C GLN A 24 -12.81 -21.16 12.07
N LEU A 25 -13.06 -19.85 12.09
CA LEU A 25 -13.47 -19.08 13.28
C LEU A 25 -14.99 -19.12 13.55
N LYS A 26 -15.64 -20.26 13.29
CA LYS A 26 -17.11 -20.43 13.41
C LYS A 26 -17.64 -20.48 14.84
N GLN A 27 -16.78 -20.62 15.85
CA GLN A 27 -17.17 -20.84 17.25
C GLN A 27 -16.71 -19.71 18.18
N LEU A 28 -16.62 -18.49 17.64
CA LEU A 28 -16.35 -17.33 18.49
C LEU A 28 -17.59 -16.94 19.32
N PRO A 29 -17.41 -16.42 20.56
CA PRO A 29 -18.51 -15.82 21.31
C PRO A 29 -19.20 -14.74 20.47
N GLN A 30 -20.53 -14.66 20.56
CA GLN A 30 -21.29 -13.66 19.78
C GLN A 30 -20.89 -12.22 20.14
N SER A 31 -20.39 -11.97 21.34
CA SER A 31 -19.88 -10.67 21.79
C SER A 31 -18.46 -10.37 21.30
N CYS A 32 -17.72 -11.39 20.86
CA CYS A 32 -16.34 -11.23 20.40
C CYS A 32 -16.27 -10.33 19.16
N ILE A 33 -15.34 -9.38 19.14
CA ILE A 33 -15.03 -8.58 17.96
C ILE A 33 -14.13 -9.40 17.05
N LEU A 34 -14.53 -9.58 15.80
CA LEU A 34 -13.67 -10.19 14.77
C LEU A 34 -13.12 -9.11 13.85
N ALA A 35 -11.79 -9.01 13.79
CA ALA A 35 -11.07 -8.06 12.96
C ALA A 35 -10.01 -8.76 12.10
N ASP A 36 -9.62 -8.13 10.99
CA ASP A 36 -8.43 -8.48 10.22
C ASP A 36 -7.52 -7.27 10.02
N VAL A 37 -6.26 -7.50 9.65
CA VAL A 37 -5.28 -6.44 9.36
C VAL A 37 -4.60 -6.63 8.01
N THR A 38 -5.26 -7.31 7.08
CA THR A 38 -4.72 -7.58 5.74
C THR A 38 -4.73 -6.35 4.84
N SER A 39 -3.96 -6.40 3.74
CA SER A 39 -3.89 -5.32 2.74
C SER A 39 -5.06 -5.31 1.74
N VAL A 40 -5.99 -6.24 1.84
CA VAL A 40 -7.23 -6.29 1.04
C VAL A 40 -8.42 -6.34 1.98
N LYS A 41 -9.57 -5.77 1.58
CA LYS A 41 -10.72 -5.65 2.50
C LYS A 41 -11.98 -6.37 2.03
N GLU A 42 -12.33 -6.35 0.75
CA GLU A 42 -13.60 -6.93 0.30
C GLU A 42 -13.74 -8.40 0.66
N SER A 43 -12.76 -9.22 0.29
CA SER A 43 -12.83 -10.67 0.52
C SER A 43 -12.77 -11.04 2.03
N PRO A 44 -11.81 -10.53 2.83
CA PRO A 44 -11.78 -10.83 4.27
C PRO A 44 -13.02 -10.36 5.01
N LEU A 45 -13.49 -9.15 4.74
CA LEU A 45 -14.67 -8.60 5.41
C LEU A 45 -15.93 -9.44 5.10
N TYR A 46 -16.11 -9.83 3.82
CA TYR A 46 -17.19 -10.71 3.42
C TYR A 46 -17.15 -12.06 4.14
N GLU A 47 -15.99 -12.70 4.21
CA GLU A 47 -15.83 -13.99 4.89
C GLU A 47 -16.06 -13.86 6.42
N MET A 48 -15.57 -12.78 7.07
CA MET A 48 -15.82 -12.53 8.48
C MET A 48 -17.32 -12.35 8.77
N LEU A 49 -18.01 -11.56 7.96
CA LEU A 49 -19.45 -11.34 8.08
C LEU A 49 -20.29 -12.62 7.91
N LYS A 50 -19.78 -13.57 7.10
CA LYS A 50 -20.44 -14.84 6.85
C LYS A 50 -20.27 -15.84 7.99
N VAL A 51 -19.09 -15.87 8.62
CA VAL A 51 -18.77 -16.88 9.63
C VAL A 51 -19.10 -16.43 11.05
N HIS A 52 -19.12 -15.14 11.32
CA HIS A 52 -19.32 -14.58 12.66
C HIS A 52 -20.56 -13.70 12.73
N PRO A 53 -21.52 -14.01 13.65
CA PRO A 53 -22.74 -13.23 13.81
C PRO A 53 -22.56 -11.93 14.64
N GLY A 54 -21.46 -11.80 15.37
CA GLY A 54 -21.12 -10.66 16.23
C GLY A 54 -20.48 -9.47 15.51
N PRO A 55 -19.81 -8.58 16.26
CA PRO A 55 -19.15 -7.40 15.70
C PRO A 55 -18.00 -7.76 14.75
N VAL A 56 -17.93 -7.07 13.60
CA VAL A 56 -16.92 -7.31 12.57
C VAL A 56 -16.38 -5.99 12.04
N VAL A 57 -15.05 -5.87 11.95
CA VAL A 57 -14.37 -4.71 11.37
C VAL A 57 -13.16 -5.13 10.55
N GLY A 58 -13.00 -4.58 9.35
CA GLY A 58 -11.78 -4.65 8.57
C GLY A 58 -10.82 -3.53 8.96
N LEU A 59 -9.57 -3.86 9.22
CA LEU A 59 -8.50 -2.89 9.52
C LEU A 59 -7.40 -3.03 8.48
N HIS A 60 -6.75 -1.92 8.13
CA HIS A 60 -5.53 -1.94 7.34
C HIS A 60 -4.53 -0.91 7.88
N PRO A 61 -3.57 -1.32 8.72
CA PRO A 61 -2.45 -0.48 9.09
C PRO A 61 -1.60 -0.12 7.86
N MET A 62 -1.49 1.18 7.55
CA MET A 62 -0.74 1.68 6.40
C MET A 62 0.76 1.85 6.72
N PHE A 63 1.30 0.96 7.52
CA PHE A 63 2.69 0.98 7.97
C PHE A 63 3.21 -0.44 8.18
N GLY A 64 4.54 -0.60 8.03
CA GLY A 64 5.23 -1.86 8.29
C GLY A 64 5.72 -1.97 9.74
N PRO A 65 6.42 -3.06 10.07
CA PRO A 65 6.91 -3.33 11.44
C PRO A 65 8.02 -2.38 11.90
N ASP A 66 8.59 -1.58 11.00
CA ASP A 66 9.72 -0.67 11.30
C ASP A 66 9.30 0.61 12.06
N VAL A 67 7.99 0.82 12.31
CA VAL A 67 7.53 1.99 13.04
C VAL A 67 7.69 1.80 14.54
N THR A 68 8.09 2.87 15.25
CA THR A 68 8.32 2.85 16.70
C THR A 68 7.04 3.02 17.52
N GLY A 69 5.91 3.28 16.87
CA GLY A 69 4.61 3.50 17.52
C GLY A 69 3.56 3.96 16.52
N LEU A 70 2.36 4.27 17.01
CA LEU A 70 1.21 4.61 16.16
C LEU A 70 1.07 6.11 15.88
N VAL A 71 1.89 6.97 16.49
CA VAL A 71 1.80 8.42 16.31
C VAL A 71 1.95 8.79 14.84
N LYS A 72 0.95 9.50 14.29
CA LYS A 72 0.85 9.89 12.87
C LYS A 72 0.73 8.73 11.87
N GLN A 73 0.61 7.49 12.33
CA GLN A 73 0.33 6.36 11.44
C GLN A 73 -1.14 6.33 11.06
N THR A 74 -1.44 5.90 9.86
CA THR A 74 -2.82 5.74 9.37
C THR A 74 -3.26 4.30 9.51
N ILE A 75 -4.46 4.08 10.05
CA ILE A 75 -5.18 2.81 10.00
C ILE A 75 -6.47 3.05 9.23
N ILE A 76 -6.60 2.40 8.09
CA ILE A 76 -7.87 2.42 7.34
C ILE A 76 -8.82 1.43 7.98
N THR A 77 -10.10 1.82 8.09
CA THR A 77 -11.14 0.99 8.69
C THR A 77 -12.30 0.80 7.73
N CYS A 78 -12.78 -0.43 7.64
CA CYS A 78 -13.95 -0.80 6.87
C CYS A 78 -14.98 -1.43 7.81
N ASP A 79 -16.10 -0.74 8.01
CA ASP A 79 -17.15 -1.21 8.90
C ASP A 79 -17.84 -2.45 8.33
N GLY A 80 -17.99 -3.47 9.17
CA GLY A 80 -18.73 -4.69 8.82
C GLY A 80 -20.06 -4.76 9.57
N ARG A 81 -20.04 -5.08 10.85
CA ARG A 81 -21.25 -5.25 11.67
C ARG A 81 -21.05 -4.68 13.05
N ALA A 82 -22.10 -4.04 13.62
CA ALA A 82 -22.17 -3.53 14.98
C ALA A 82 -21.01 -2.59 15.38
N PRO A 83 -20.81 -1.46 14.66
CA PRO A 83 -19.68 -0.56 14.89
C PRO A 83 -19.62 0.04 16.29
N ASP A 84 -20.75 0.17 16.97
CA ASP A 84 -20.84 0.58 18.36
C ASP A 84 -20.07 -0.34 19.32
N LYS A 85 -19.95 -1.63 18.99
CA LYS A 85 -19.27 -2.62 19.83
C LYS A 85 -17.74 -2.57 19.75
N TYR A 86 -17.18 -2.08 18.65
CA TYR A 86 -15.72 -1.93 18.49
C TYR A 86 -15.25 -0.47 18.45
N HIS A 87 -16.13 0.49 18.70
CA HIS A 87 -15.75 1.90 18.76
C HIS A 87 -14.60 2.16 19.74
N TRP A 88 -14.62 1.51 20.90
CA TRP A 88 -13.56 1.60 21.91
C TRP A 88 -12.18 1.22 21.34
N LEU A 89 -12.11 0.20 20.46
CA LEU A 89 -10.87 -0.23 19.83
C LEU A 89 -10.31 0.87 18.91
N LEU A 90 -11.17 1.50 18.11
CA LEU A 90 -10.78 2.59 17.23
C LEU A 90 -10.35 3.84 18.03
N GLU A 91 -11.05 4.13 19.12
CA GLU A 91 -10.65 5.21 20.04
C GLU A 91 -9.31 4.91 20.71
N GLN A 92 -9.04 3.66 21.08
CA GLN A 92 -7.75 3.28 21.65
C GLN A 92 -6.61 3.51 20.64
N PHE A 93 -6.81 3.22 19.36
CA PHE A 93 -5.83 3.56 18.32
C PHE A 93 -5.62 5.08 18.20
N ARG A 94 -6.68 5.89 18.31
CA ARG A 94 -6.56 7.36 18.31
C ARG A 94 -5.78 7.85 19.55
N VAL A 95 -6.04 7.30 20.71
CA VAL A 95 -5.28 7.61 21.95
C VAL A 95 -3.80 7.29 21.78
N TRP A 96 -3.46 6.24 21.07
CA TRP A 96 -2.07 5.91 20.72
C TRP A 96 -1.48 6.75 19.58
N GLY A 97 -2.25 7.71 19.06
CA GLY A 97 -1.81 8.69 18.08
C GLY A 97 -2.03 8.28 16.62
N ALA A 98 -2.74 7.19 16.36
CA ALA A 98 -3.10 6.81 15.00
C ALA A 98 -4.19 7.71 14.42
N LYS A 99 -4.10 7.94 13.10
CA LYS A 99 -5.19 8.52 12.32
C LYS A 99 -6.08 7.39 11.80
N ILE A 100 -7.34 7.39 12.22
CA ILE A 100 -8.34 6.44 11.71
C ILE A 100 -9.01 7.03 10.48
N TYR A 101 -9.00 6.28 9.38
CA TYR A 101 -9.57 6.69 8.10
C TYR A 101 -10.65 5.69 7.65
N PRO A 102 -11.95 6.02 7.85
CA PRO A 102 -13.05 5.14 7.49
C PRO A 102 -13.34 5.21 5.99
N VAL A 103 -13.53 4.03 5.37
CA VAL A 103 -13.99 3.86 3.98
C VAL A 103 -14.78 2.56 3.87
N THR A 104 -15.47 2.36 2.77
CA THR A 104 -16.04 1.04 2.44
C THR A 104 -14.96 0.08 1.92
N ALA A 105 -15.18 -1.22 2.00
CA ALA A 105 -14.22 -2.22 1.52
C ALA A 105 -13.94 -2.09 -0.01
N PRO A 106 -14.94 -1.85 -0.88
CA PRO A 106 -14.67 -1.57 -2.30
C PRO A 106 -13.83 -0.30 -2.53
N GLU A 107 -14.14 0.82 -1.84
CA GLU A 107 -13.33 2.04 -1.93
C GLU A 107 -11.89 1.82 -1.47
N HIS A 108 -11.71 1.04 -0.39
CA HIS A 108 -10.39 0.63 0.07
C HIS A 108 -9.63 -0.11 -1.02
N ASP A 109 -10.19 -1.19 -1.57
CA ASP A 109 -9.49 -2.04 -2.52
C ASP A 109 -9.22 -1.29 -3.85
N GLN A 110 -10.12 -0.41 -4.26
CA GLN A 110 -9.89 0.50 -5.40
C GLN A 110 -8.73 1.48 -5.14
N ALA A 111 -8.65 2.07 -3.95
CA ALA A 111 -7.53 2.96 -3.59
C ALA A 111 -6.20 2.18 -3.50
N MET A 112 -6.22 0.98 -2.91
CA MET A 112 -5.02 0.14 -2.78
C MET A 112 -4.50 -0.37 -4.13
N ALA A 113 -5.35 -0.45 -5.15
CA ALA A 113 -4.90 -0.71 -6.51
C ALA A 113 -3.83 0.31 -6.96
N MET A 114 -3.99 1.59 -6.63
CA MET A 114 -2.98 2.63 -6.94
C MET A 114 -1.87 2.69 -5.88
N VAL A 115 -2.25 2.76 -4.59
CA VAL A 115 -1.32 3.02 -3.47
C VAL A 115 -0.34 1.86 -3.27
N GLN A 116 -0.78 0.63 -3.48
CA GLN A 116 0.05 -0.56 -3.26
C GLN A 116 0.37 -1.31 -4.55
N VAL A 117 -0.64 -1.77 -5.30
CA VAL A 117 -0.42 -2.68 -6.42
C VAL A 117 0.39 -2.01 -7.52
N MET A 118 -0.04 -0.86 -8.02
CA MET A 118 0.69 -0.14 -9.08
C MET A 118 2.08 0.26 -8.64
N ARG A 119 2.20 0.81 -7.43
CA ARG A 119 3.50 1.23 -6.90
C ARG A 119 4.46 0.04 -6.78
N HIS A 120 4.03 -1.11 -6.25
CA HIS A 120 4.89 -2.28 -6.13
C HIS A 120 5.23 -2.87 -7.50
N PHE A 121 4.24 -2.99 -8.39
CA PHE A 121 4.44 -3.52 -9.72
C PHE A 121 5.44 -2.67 -10.53
N SER A 122 5.29 -1.35 -10.56
CA SER A 122 6.21 -0.45 -11.26
C SER A 122 7.62 -0.49 -10.67
N THR A 123 7.75 -0.56 -9.34
CA THR A 123 9.05 -0.70 -8.67
C THR A 123 9.75 -2.01 -9.02
N ILE A 124 9.00 -3.12 -9.05
CA ILE A 124 9.53 -4.44 -9.46
C ILE A 124 9.94 -4.41 -10.94
N ALA A 125 9.10 -3.85 -11.80
CA ALA A 125 9.41 -3.73 -13.23
C ALA A 125 10.67 -2.90 -13.47
N TYR A 126 10.82 -1.78 -12.76
CA TYR A 126 12.01 -0.94 -12.86
C TYR A 126 13.28 -1.66 -12.36
N GLY A 127 13.22 -2.31 -11.19
CA GLY A 127 14.36 -3.08 -10.68
C GLY A 127 14.73 -4.25 -11.59
N TYR A 128 13.74 -4.93 -12.17
CA TYR A 128 13.95 -5.99 -13.15
C TYR A 128 14.60 -5.45 -14.43
N HIS A 129 14.17 -4.27 -14.91
CA HIS A 129 14.80 -3.60 -16.05
C HIS A 129 16.28 -3.29 -15.78
N LEU A 130 16.62 -2.64 -14.65
CA LEU A 130 18.00 -2.36 -14.29
C LEU A 130 18.88 -3.62 -14.29
N MET A 131 18.35 -4.73 -13.78
CA MET A 131 19.05 -6.01 -13.77
C MET A 131 19.28 -6.56 -15.18
N THR A 132 18.27 -6.50 -16.04
CA THR A 132 18.35 -7.04 -17.40
C THR A 132 19.25 -6.21 -18.32
N GLU A 133 19.36 -4.91 -18.10
CA GLU A 133 20.30 -4.02 -18.77
C GLU A 133 21.75 -4.17 -18.25
N GLY A 134 21.96 -5.00 -17.23
CA GLY A 134 23.29 -5.20 -16.65
C GLY A 134 23.84 -3.98 -15.91
N ALA A 135 22.96 -3.16 -15.33
CA ALA A 135 23.36 -1.94 -14.64
C ALA A 135 24.26 -2.23 -13.43
N ASP A 136 25.39 -1.52 -13.33
CA ASP A 136 26.25 -1.56 -12.16
C ASP A 136 25.68 -0.64 -11.06
N ILE A 137 25.13 -1.25 -10.01
CA ILE A 137 24.52 -0.53 -8.89
C ILE A 137 25.53 0.40 -8.20
N SER A 138 26.79 -0.02 -8.05
CA SER A 138 27.83 0.81 -7.41
C SER A 138 28.09 2.07 -8.23
N GLN A 139 28.18 1.93 -9.56
CA GLN A 139 28.36 3.05 -10.47
C GLN A 139 27.13 3.98 -10.46
N LEU A 140 25.91 3.43 -10.48
CA LEU A 140 24.68 4.22 -10.40
C LEU A 140 24.62 5.03 -9.11
N VAL A 141 25.02 4.45 -7.98
CA VAL A 141 25.06 5.15 -6.68
C VAL A 141 26.05 6.30 -6.71
N GLU A 142 27.27 6.09 -7.23
CA GLU A 142 28.30 7.14 -7.30
C GLU A 142 27.91 8.30 -8.22
N MET A 143 27.25 8.00 -9.35
CA MET A 143 26.84 8.99 -10.34
C MET A 143 25.46 9.61 -10.04
N SER A 144 24.79 9.19 -8.96
CA SER A 144 23.42 9.59 -8.68
C SER A 144 23.29 11.03 -8.18
N SER A 145 22.27 11.72 -8.70
CA SER A 145 21.71 12.88 -8.03
C SER A 145 21.04 12.47 -6.71
N PRO A 146 20.83 13.39 -5.74
CA PRO A 146 20.09 13.06 -4.51
C PRO A 146 18.70 12.47 -4.76
N ILE A 147 18.00 12.93 -5.78
CA ILE A 147 16.67 12.42 -6.17
C ILE A 147 16.78 10.97 -6.65
N TYR A 148 17.66 10.71 -7.59
CA TYR A 148 17.84 9.35 -8.14
C TYR A 148 18.31 8.36 -7.05
N ARG A 149 19.20 8.82 -6.16
CA ARG A 149 19.63 8.00 -5.01
C ARG A 149 18.44 7.62 -4.11
N LEU A 150 17.55 8.58 -3.81
CA LEU A 150 16.35 8.29 -3.00
C LEU A 150 15.45 7.27 -3.70
N GLU A 151 15.24 7.41 -5.01
CA GLU A 151 14.48 6.45 -5.81
C GLU A 151 15.12 5.06 -5.76
N LEU A 152 16.43 4.96 -5.99
CA LEU A 152 17.15 3.69 -5.96
C LEU A 152 17.11 3.03 -4.57
N ILE A 153 17.20 3.81 -3.48
CA ILE A 153 17.00 3.31 -2.12
C ILE A 153 15.60 2.69 -1.96
N MET A 154 14.56 3.33 -2.48
CA MET A 154 13.19 2.83 -2.38
C MET A 154 12.97 1.57 -3.22
N VAL A 155 13.62 1.47 -4.39
CA VAL A 155 13.63 0.25 -5.21
C VAL A 155 14.34 -0.87 -4.45
N GLY A 156 15.56 -0.65 -3.98
CA GLY A 156 16.36 -1.64 -3.25
C GLY A 156 15.68 -2.11 -1.95
N ARG A 157 15.02 -1.17 -1.23
CA ARG A 157 14.25 -1.51 -0.03
C ARG A 157 13.17 -2.57 -0.30
N LEU A 158 12.49 -2.52 -1.45
CA LEU A 158 11.47 -3.50 -1.79
C LEU A 158 12.09 -4.89 -1.94
N PHE A 159 13.21 -5.00 -2.65
CA PHE A 159 13.90 -6.28 -2.89
C PHE A 159 14.62 -6.84 -1.66
N ALA A 160 14.80 -6.06 -0.61
CA ALA A 160 15.32 -6.54 0.66
C ALA A 160 14.26 -7.18 1.58
N GLN A 161 13.00 -7.21 1.16
CA GLN A 161 11.88 -7.74 1.95
C GLN A 161 11.36 -9.05 1.38
N ASP A 162 10.37 -9.67 2.05
CA ASP A 162 9.78 -10.94 1.64
C ASP A 162 9.05 -10.80 0.28
N PRO A 163 9.49 -11.50 -0.77
CA PRO A 163 8.85 -11.44 -2.08
C PRO A 163 7.42 -11.97 -2.08
N ILE A 164 7.09 -12.88 -1.17
CA ILE A 164 5.76 -13.49 -1.07
C ILE A 164 4.72 -12.44 -0.67
N LEU A 165 5.07 -11.51 0.23
CA LEU A 165 4.18 -10.42 0.62
C LEU A 165 3.75 -9.58 -0.58
N TYR A 166 4.70 -9.16 -1.39
CA TYR A 166 4.43 -8.32 -2.56
C TYR A 166 3.68 -9.07 -3.67
N THR A 167 4.02 -10.35 -3.85
CA THR A 167 3.28 -11.23 -4.76
C THR A 167 1.83 -11.35 -4.31
N ASP A 168 1.58 -11.66 -3.05
CA ASP A 168 0.22 -11.78 -2.49
C ASP A 168 -0.58 -10.48 -2.69
N ILE A 169 0.03 -9.30 -2.50
CA ILE A 169 -0.64 -8.00 -2.71
C ILE A 169 -1.00 -7.78 -4.19
N ILE A 170 -0.05 -8.03 -5.10
CA ILE A 170 -0.24 -7.79 -6.54
C ILE A 170 -1.30 -8.72 -7.12
N PHE A 171 -1.30 -9.98 -6.71
CA PHE A 171 -2.18 -11.02 -7.23
C PHE A 171 -3.51 -11.16 -6.45
N ALA A 172 -3.71 -10.38 -5.39
CA ALA A 172 -4.90 -10.52 -4.54
C ALA A 172 -6.22 -10.24 -5.25
N ASN A 173 -6.23 -9.34 -6.24
CA ASN A 173 -7.41 -8.99 -7.01
C ASN A 173 -7.12 -9.05 -8.52
N PRO A 174 -7.80 -9.93 -9.29
CA PRO A 174 -7.64 -10.02 -10.74
C PRO A 174 -7.92 -8.72 -11.51
N ASP A 175 -8.78 -7.84 -10.98
CA ASP A 175 -9.10 -6.55 -11.62
C ASP A 175 -7.89 -5.62 -11.70
N ASN A 176 -6.89 -5.81 -10.83
CA ASN A 176 -5.62 -5.08 -10.88
C ASN A 176 -4.85 -5.33 -12.19
N ILE A 177 -5.04 -6.48 -12.85
CA ILE A 177 -4.39 -6.82 -14.13
C ILE A 177 -4.78 -5.80 -15.21
N ALA A 178 -6.07 -5.44 -15.28
CA ALA A 178 -6.54 -4.46 -16.26
C ALA A 178 -5.91 -3.07 -16.03
N MET A 179 -5.72 -2.69 -14.78
CA MET A 179 -5.06 -1.43 -14.42
C MET A 179 -3.56 -1.45 -14.79
N MET A 180 -2.84 -2.52 -14.46
CA MET A 180 -1.44 -2.69 -14.82
C MET A 180 -1.23 -2.65 -16.34
N LYS A 181 -2.14 -3.30 -17.11
CA LYS A 181 -2.12 -3.22 -18.58
C LYS A 181 -2.31 -1.78 -19.08
N ARG A 182 -3.28 -1.03 -18.54
CA ARG A 182 -3.47 0.38 -18.92
C ARG A 182 -2.23 1.23 -18.63
N PHE A 183 -1.54 0.97 -17.52
CA PHE A 183 -0.28 1.65 -17.21
C PHE A 183 0.80 1.32 -18.24
N ALA A 184 0.98 0.05 -18.59
CA ALA A 184 1.94 -0.37 -19.61
C ALA A 184 1.64 0.25 -20.99
N TYR A 185 0.36 0.31 -21.39
CA TYR A 185 -0.03 0.97 -22.64
C TYR A 185 0.30 2.46 -22.64
N ARG A 186 0.02 3.19 -21.55
CA ARG A 186 0.40 4.60 -21.44
C ARG A 186 1.90 4.83 -21.49
N PHE A 187 2.68 3.90 -20.95
CA PHE A 187 4.12 3.96 -21.08
C PHE A 187 4.59 3.84 -22.53
N LEU A 188 3.95 2.95 -23.31
CA LEU A 188 4.23 2.80 -24.74
C LEU A 188 3.77 4.02 -25.56
N GLU A 189 2.61 4.60 -25.25
CA GLU A 189 2.13 5.85 -25.87
C GLU A 189 3.14 6.99 -25.67
N LEU A 190 3.67 7.16 -24.46
CA LEU A 190 4.71 8.16 -24.20
C LEU A 190 6.03 7.88 -24.94
N LEU A 191 6.36 6.61 -25.12
CA LEU A 191 7.54 6.21 -25.90
C LEU A 191 7.38 6.54 -27.39
N GLU A 192 6.18 6.37 -27.97
CA GLU A 192 5.88 6.77 -29.34
C GLU A 192 6.10 8.27 -29.55
N ASP A 193 5.65 9.14 -28.64
CA ASP A 193 5.90 10.59 -28.72
C ASP A 193 7.41 10.90 -28.75
N VAL A 194 8.20 10.16 -27.98
CA VAL A 194 9.67 10.31 -27.99
C VAL A 194 10.28 9.82 -29.28
N GLU A 195 9.84 8.68 -29.82
CA GLU A 195 10.36 8.07 -31.06
C GLU A 195 10.12 8.97 -32.28
N ILE A 196 8.93 9.58 -32.38
CA ILE A 196 8.60 10.51 -33.48
C ILE A 196 9.16 11.91 -33.24
N GLY A 197 9.66 12.21 -32.04
CA GLY A 197 10.25 13.50 -31.68
C GLY A 197 9.23 14.60 -31.43
N ASP A 198 7.98 14.27 -31.10
CA ASP A 198 6.91 15.25 -30.83
C ASP A 198 7.06 15.83 -29.40
N LYS A 199 7.96 16.80 -29.30
CA LYS A 199 8.22 17.51 -28.05
C LYS A 199 7.02 18.32 -27.55
N ASP A 200 6.21 18.83 -28.47
CA ASP A 200 5.06 19.67 -28.12
C ASP A 200 3.93 18.84 -27.51
N ALA A 201 3.67 17.64 -28.06
CA ALA A 201 2.75 16.69 -27.45
C ALA A 201 3.23 16.30 -26.06
N PHE A 202 4.50 15.98 -25.89
CA PHE A 202 5.08 15.60 -24.61
C PHE A 202 4.97 16.73 -23.55
N VAL A 203 5.27 17.98 -23.91
CA VAL A 203 5.10 19.16 -23.03
C VAL A 203 3.62 19.37 -22.69
N THR A 204 2.73 19.19 -23.65
CA THR A 204 1.29 19.33 -23.43
C THR A 204 0.80 18.32 -22.39
N MET A 205 1.17 17.03 -22.55
CA MET A 205 0.85 15.99 -21.57
C MET A 205 1.44 16.32 -20.18
N PHE A 206 2.70 16.76 -20.13
CA PHE A 206 3.34 17.15 -18.87
C PHE A 206 2.58 18.25 -18.14
N ASN A 207 2.12 19.29 -18.86
CA ASN A 207 1.33 20.37 -18.29
C ASN A 207 -0.05 19.87 -17.79
N GLN A 208 -0.71 18.97 -18.52
CA GLN A 208 -1.97 18.35 -18.08
C GLN A 208 -1.80 17.59 -16.76
N VAL A 209 -0.69 16.87 -16.60
CA VAL A 209 -0.37 16.18 -15.34
C VAL A 209 -0.07 17.17 -14.22
N ALA A 210 0.66 18.25 -14.51
CA ALA A 210 0.93 19.32 -13.54
C ALA A 210 -0.36 20.00 -13.06
N ASP A 211 -1.28 20.30 -13.98
CA ASP A 211 -2.58 20.88 -13.66
C ASP A 211 -3.44 19.93 -12.81
N TRP A 212 -3.36 18.61 -13.07
CA TRP A 212 -4.04 17.59 -12.27
C TRP A 212 -3.49 17.50 -10.84
N PHE A 213 -2.17 17.67 -10.64
CA PHE A 213 -1.57 17.75 -9.30
C PHE A 213 -1.99 19.03 -8.55
N GLY A 214 -2.23 20.13 -9.29
CA GLY A 214 -2.62 21.41 -8.71
C GLY A 214 -1.69 21.86 -7.59
N ASP A 215 -2.25 22.32 -6.47
CA ASP A 215 -1.48 22.82 -5.31
C ASP A 215 -0.56 21.76 -4.68
N TYR A 216 -0.88 20.47 -4.85
CA TYR A 216 -0.03 19.39 -4.32
C TYR A 216 1.36 19.38 -4.96
N ALA A 217 1.51 19.84 -6.20
CA ALA A 217 2.82 19.89 -6.87
C ALA A 217 3.82 20.73 -6.07
N GLU A 218 3.41 21.93 -5.63
CA GLU A 218 4.27 22.80 -4.82
C GLU A 218 4.49 22.25 -3.40
N VAL A 219 3.46 21.70 -2.76
CA VAL A 219 3.58 21.06 -1.44
C VAL A 219 4.61 19.93 -1.49
N PHE A 220 4.50 19.04 -2.46
CA PHE A 220 5.43 17.93 -2.61
C PHE A 220 6.84 18.37 -2.99
N LEU A 221 6.98 19.46 -3.76
CA LEU A 221 8.28 20.05 -4.02
C LEU A 221 8.97 20.51 -2.73
N GLN A 222 8.24 21.14 -1.81
CA GLN A 222 8.78 21.60 -0.53
C GLN A 222 9.09 20.42 0.42
N GLU A 223 8.20 19.43 0.52
CA GLU A 223 8.41 18.23 1.33
C GLU A 223 9.62 17.43 0.82
N SER A 224 9.77 17.27 -0.50
CA SER A 224 10.89 16.58 -1.09
C SER A 224 12.24 17.22 -0.80
N LYS A 225 12.31 18.57 -0.71
CA LYS A 225 13.55 19.27 -0.33
C LYS A 225 14.06 18.81 1.05
N ALA A 226 13.17 18.66 2.03
CA ALA A 226 13.54 18.19 3.37
C ALA A 226 14.05 16.74 3.35
N MET A 227 13.40 15.87 2.55
CA MET A 227 13.84 14.48 2.40
C MET A 227 15.20 14.37 1.70
N LEU A 228 15.45 15.18 0.67
CA LEU A 228 16.72 15.22 -0.06
C LEU A 228 17.88 15.71 0.81
N LEU A 229 17.66 16.72 1.66
CA LEU A 229 18.66 17.16 2.63
C LEU A 229 19.03 16.00 3.58
N LYS A 230 18.03 15.29 4.09
CA LYS A 230 18.26 14.15 4.96
C LYS A 230 18.98 12.99 4.25
N ALA A 231 18.61 12.69 3.01
CA ALA A 231 19.28 11.67 2.20
C ALA A 231 20.77 11.99 1.96
N ASN A 232 21.12 13.27 1.78
CA ASN A 232 22.52 13.69 1.67
C ASN A 232 23.32 13.52 2.96
N GLU A 233 22.69 13.74 4.13
CA GLU A 233 23.37 13.50 5.43
C GLU A 233 23.72 12.01 5.62
N LEU A 234 22.92 11.10 5.07
CA LEU A 234 23.15 9.65 5.12
C LEU A 234 24.24 9.18 4.13
N LYS A 235 24.77 10.05 3.27
CA LYS A 235 25.86 9.76 2.33
C LYS A 235 27.25 9.58 3.00
N LYS A 236 27.32 9.72 4.31
CA LYS A 236 28.59 9.62 5.05
C LYS A 236 28.96 8.15 5.30
N HIS A 237 29.18 7.36 4.24
CA HIS A 237 30.04 6.14 4.31
C HIS A 237 29.96 5.39 2.98
#